data_e3d4a84d884d29d707bb583714866e95
#
_entry.id   e3d4a84d884d29d707bb583714866e95
#
_cell.length_a   1.000
_cell.length_b   1.000
_cell.length_c   1.000
_cell.angle_alpha   90.00
_cell.angle_beta   90.00
_cell.angle_gamma   90.00
#
_symmetry.space_group_name_H-M   'P 1'
#
loop_
_entity.id
_entity.type
_entity.pdbx_description
1 polymer ?
#
loop_
_entity_poly.entity_id
_entity_poly.type
_entity_poly.pdbx_seq_one_letter_code
_entity_poly.pdbx_strand_id
1 'polypeptide(L)'
;KEEATYNVVRLDFSEIKDFADAESFSERLISLISRKFAPFGFRYELRPFQTVSDQLSDWLTAQEKNSLVLLIDEYDAPLTSCLNNKTIFKEVRRALSAFYSVLKSNEGALRFAFITGITKFNKTSIFSELNNLSDLSLNVEYGTLLGYTYSETQKYFSGYLDNAASLLG
;
A
#
# COMPACT_ATOMS: atom_id res chain seq x y z
N LYS A 1 4.88 -1.00 27.61
CA LYS A 1 5.42 -1.83 26.50
C LYS A 1 4.44 -2.96 26.29
N GLU A 2 3.72 -2.99 25.16
CA GLU A 2 2.93 -4.15 24.80
C GLU A 2 3.91 -5.28 24.43
N GLU A 3 3.82 -6.41 25.11
CA GLU A 3 4.59 -7.63 24.79
C GLU A 3 3.86 -8.51 23.75
N ALA A 4 2.80 -7.99 23.14
CA ALA A 4 2.02 -8.72 22.16
C ALA A 4 2.81 -8.86 20.84
N THR A 5 2.83 -10.07 20.31
CA THR A 5 3.35 -10.35 18.95
C THR A 5 2.21 -10.26 17.95
N TYR A 6 2.47 -9.61 16.82
CA TYR A 6 1.49 -9.47 15.75
C TYR A 6 1.97 -10.16 14.46
N ASN A 7 1.04 -10.61 13.67
CA ASN A 7 1.30 -11.05 12.30
C ASN A 7 1.51 -9.82 11.41
N VAL A 8 2.74 -9.58 10.95
CA VAL A 8 3.06 -8.42 10.13
C VAL A 8 3.15 -8.83 8.66
N VAL A 9 2.19 -8.37 7.87
CA VAL A 9 2.21 -8.54 6.41
C VAL A 9 2.69 -7.25 5.75
N ARG A 10 3.74 -7.36 4.93
CA ARG A 10 4.25 -6.24 4.12
C ARG A 10 4.00 -6.52 2.64
N LEU A 11 3.24 -5.63 2.02
CA LEU A 11 2.97 -5.61 0.59
C LEU A 11 3.74 -4.44 -0.04
N ASP A 12 4.52 -4.72 -1.05
CA ASP A 12 5.17 -3.72 -1.89
C ASP A 12 4.57 -3.82 -3.28
N PHE A 13 3.76 -2.84 -3.66
CA PHE A 13 3.07 -2.84 -4.94
C PHE A 13 3.98 -2.51 -6.13
N SER A 14 5.22 -2.04 -5.88
CA SER A 14 6.23 -1.90 -6.93
C SER A 14 6.62 -3.26 -7.54
N GLU A 15 6.48 -4.34 -6.77
CA GLU A 15 6.75 -5.71 -7.25
C GLU A 15 5.80 -6.14 -8.39
N ILE A 16 4.65 -5.47 -8.55
CA ILE A 16 3.60 -5.83 -9.51
C ILE A 16 3.25 -4.70 -10.49
N LYS A 17 4.10 -3.70 -10.65
CA LYS A 17 3.86 -2.57 -11.56
C LYS A 17 4.14 -2.88 -13.04
N ASP A 18 4.94 -3.91 -13.33
CA ASP A 18 5.34 -4.28 -14.69
C ASP A 18 4.42 -5.39 -15.22
N PHE A 19 3.40 -5.01 -16.01
CA PHE A 19 2.44 -5.93 -16.63
C PHE A 19 2.04 -5.41 -18.01
N ALA A 20 1.67 -6.33 -18.91
CA ALA A 20 1.28 -6.00 -20.28
C ALA A 20 -0.22 -5.66 -20.42
N ASP A 21 -1.05 -6.32 -19.61
CA ASP A 21 -2.51 -6.25 -19.68
C ASP A 21 -3.13 -6.49 -18.29
N ALA A 22 -4.46 -6.44 -18.22
CA ALA A 22 -5.20 -6.62 -16.99
C ALA A 22 -5.14 -8.06 -16.45
N GLU A 23 -4.99 -9.06 -17.31
CA GLU A 23 -4.88 -10.46 -16.92
C GLU A 23 -3.55 -10.69 -16.21
N SER A 24 -2.43 -10.30 -16.82
CA SER A 24 -1.10 -10.40 -16.23
C SER A 24 -0.96 -9.59 -14.93
N PHE A 25 -1.66 -8.45 -14.83
CA PHE A 25 -1.75 -7.73 -13.55
C PHE A 25 -2.47 -8.57 -12.48
N SER A 26 -3.61 -9.17 -12.83
CA SER A 26 -4.39 -9.99 -11.90
C SER A 26 -3.58 -11.19 -11.40
N GLU A 27 -2.85 -11.86 -12.27
CA GLU A 27 -1.95 -12.96 -11.90
C GLU A 27 -0.85 -12.52 -10.93
N ARG A 28 -0.25 -11.35 -11.18
CA ARG A 28 0.76 -10.77 -10.29
C ARG A 28 0.18 -10.39 -8.92
N LEU A 29 -1.03 -9.83 -8.89
CA LEU A 29 -1.73 -9.51 -7.64
C LEU A 29 -2.03 -10.78 -6.84
N ILE A 30 -2.54 -11.82 -7.49
CA ILE A 30 -2.77 -13.14 -6.87
C ILE A 30 -1.47 -13.69 -6.29
N SER A 31 -0.38 -13.65 -7.06
CA SER A 31 0.94 -14.12 -6.62
C SER A 31 1.46 -13.34 -5.42
N LEU A 32 1.35 -12.02 -5.44
CA LEU A 32 1.78 -11.14 -4.34
C LEU A 32 1.01 -11.48 -3.06
N ILE A 33 -0.33 -11.47 -3.12
CA ILE A 33 -1.19 -11.76 -1.97
C ILE A 33 -0.89 -13.16 -1.44
N SER A 34 -0.88 -14.17 -2.32
CA SER A 34 -0.65 -15.57 -1.93
C SER A 34 0.68 -15.74 -1.21
N ARG A 35 1.77 -15.18 -1.75
CA ARG A 35 3.11 -15.28 -1.18
C ARG A 35 3.24 -14.55 0.17
N LYS A 36 2.67 -13.34 0.27
CA LYS A 36 2.84 -12.50 1.46
C LYS A 36 1.97 -12.96 2.64
N PHE A 37 0.79 -13.54 2.36
CA PHE A 37 -0.09 -14.06 3.41
C PHE A 37 0.12 -15.56 3.72
N ALA A 38 0.85 -16.29 2.85
CA ALA A 38 1.12 -17.74 3.06
C ALA A 38 1.78 -18.07 4.41
N PRO A 39 2.75 -17.28 4.94
CA PRO A 39 3.36 -17.55 6.25
C PRO A 39 2.35 -17.55 7.40
N PHE A 40 1.21 -16.89 7.22
CA PHE A 40 0.16 -16.75 8.23
C PHE A 40 -1.03 -17.69 7.99
N GLY A 41 -0.87 -18.64 7.05
CA GLY A 41 -1.86 -19.68 6.81
C GLY A 41 -2.83 -19.43 5.66
N PHE A 42 -2.74 -18.28 4.97
CA PHE A 42 -3.53 -18.06 3.76
C PHE A 42 -3.08 -19.01 2.65
N ARG A 43 -4.05 -19.60 1.94
CA ARG A 43 -3.82 -20.44 0.76
C ARG A 43 -4.82 -20.05 -0.31
N TYR A 44 -4.33 -19.57 -1.44
CA TYR A 44 -5.16 -19.33 -2.62
C TYR A 44 -5.35 -20.63 -3.39
N GLU A 45 -6.59 -20.91 -3.77
CA GLU A 45 -6.95 -22.03 -4.62
C GLU A 45 -7.75 -21.52 -5.81
N LEU A 46 -7.50 -22.07 -6.99
CA LEU A 46 -8.31 -21.73 -8.16
C LEU A 46 -9.70 -22.34 -7.98
N ARG A 47 -10.69 -21.49 -7.69
CA ARG A 47 -12.09 -21.88 -7.51
C ARG A 47 -13.00 -21.13 -8.49
N PRO A 48 -13.99 -21.80 -9.09
CA PRO A 48 -14.98 -21.11 -9.92
C PRO A 48 -15.66 -19.98 -9.12
N PHE A 49 -15.81 -18.83 -9.74
CA PHE A 49 -16.52 -17.65 -9.22
C PHE A 49 -15.94 -17.02 -7.93
N GLN A 50 -14.76 -17.43 -7.49
CA GLN A 50 -14.06 -16.81 -6.37
C GLN A 50 -12.75 -16.18 -6.79
N THR A 51 -12.61 -14.88 -6.54
CA THR A 51 -11.35 -14.14 -6.74
C THR A 51 -10.40 -14.34 -5.55
N VAL A 52 -9.15 -13.92 -5.70
CA VAL A 52 -8.20 -13.88 -4.57
C VAL A 52 -8.69 -12.96 -3.45
N SER A 53 -9.41 -11.90 -3.79
CA SER A 53 -10.01 -10.97 -2.82
C SER A 53 -11.11 -11.64 -2.00
N ASP A 54 -11.96 -12.45 -2.63
CA ASP A 54 -13.01 -13.19 -1.92
C ASP A 54 -12.39 -14.18 -0.91
N GLN A 55 -11.41 -14.97 -1.35
CA GLN A 55 -10.73 -15.93 -0.48
C GLN A 55 -9.91 -15.26 0.63
N LEU A 56 -9.31 -14.09 0.35
CA LEU A 56 -8.65 -13.29 1.37
C LEU A 56 -9.64 -12.77 2.41
N SER A 57 -10.85 -12.37 1.99
CA SER A 57 -11.92 -11.94 2.89
C SER A 57 -12.34 -13.07 3.84
N ASP A 58 -12.54 -14.27 3.29
CA ASP A 58 -12.89 -15.45 4.09
C ASP A 58 -11.80 -15.74 5.14
N TRP A 59 -10.54 -15.68 4.71
CA TRP A 59 -9.39 -15.90 5.60
C TRP A 59 -9.29 -14.82 6.69
N LEU A 60 -9.46 -13.55 6.34
CA LEU A 60 -9.41 -12.44 7.30
C LEU A 60 -10.53 -12.51 8.34
N THR A 61 -11.73 -12.93 7.92
CA THR A 61 -12.88 -13.13 8.82
C THR A 61 -12.58 -14.15 9.92
N ALA A 62 -11.74 -15.14 9.62
CA ALA A 62 -11.35 -16.20 10.55
C ALA A 62 -10.18 -15.79 11.49
N GLN A 63 -9.57 -14.61 11.30
CA GLN A 63 -8.47 -14.15 12.15
C GLN A 63 -8.97 -13.64 13.49
N GLU A 64 -8.09 -13.70 14.49
CA GLU A 64 -8.34 -13.06 15.79
C GLU A 64 -8.41 -11.53 15.62
N LYS A 65 -9.23 -10.89 16.44
CA LYS A 65 -9.33 -9.41 16.43
C LYS A 65 -7.99 -8.77 16.75
N ASN A 66 -7.67 -7.72 16.00
CA ASN A 66 -6.45 -6.92 16.19
C ASN A 66 -5.15 -7.75 16.14
N SER A 67 -5.11 -8.84 15.38
CA SER A 67 -3.95 -9.72 15.30
C SER A 67 -3.01 -9.40 14.14
N LEU A 68 -3.49 -8.67 13.13
CA LEU A 68 -2.76 -8.41 11.89
C LEU A 68 -2.30 -6.96 11.80
N VAL A 69 -1.02 -6.76 11.47
CA VAL A 69 -0.45 -5.47 11.05
C VAL A 69 -0.21 -5.53 9.54
N LEU A 70 -0.75 -4.56 8.81
CA LEU A 70 -0.61 -4.49 7.37
C LEU A 70 0.18 -3.24 6.98
N LEU A 71 1.29 -3.45 6.29
CA LEU A 71 2.14 -2.39 5.75
C LEU A 71 2.08 -2.47 4.22
N ILE A 72 1.60 -1.42 3.57
CA ILE A 72 1.50 -1.34 2.11
C ILE A 72 2.39 -0.21 1.62
N ASP A 73 3.34 -0.55 0.78
CA ASP A 73 4.24 0.41 0.15
C ASP A 73 3.91 0.57 -1.34
N GLU A 74 4.10 1.78 -1.86
CA GLU A 74 3.85 2.15 -3.26
C GLU A 74 2.47 1.70 -3.79
N TYR A 75 1.42 1.94 -3.01
CA TYR A 75 0.04 1.52 -3.34
C TYR A 75 -0.42 1.95 -4.74
N ASP A 76 0.14 3.01 -5.25
CA ASP A 76 -0.20 3.68 -6.50
C ASP A 76 0.65 3.22 -7.70
N ALA A 77 1.74 2.46 -7.47
CA ALA A 77 2.66 2.04 -8.54
C ALA A 77 1.98 1.31 -9.71
N PRO A 78 1.05 0.35 -9.51
CA PRO A 78 0.37 -0.30 -10.63
C PRO A 78 -0.52 0.63 -11.45
N LEU A 79 -1.16 1.61 -10.81
CA LEU A 79 -1.99 2.60 -11.50
C LEU A 79 -1.14 3.59 -12.28
N THR A 80 -0.04 4.04 -11.67
CA THR A 80 0.89 4.97 -12.28
C THR A 80 1.53 4.37 -13.54
N SER A 81 1.85 3.07 -13.54
CA SER A 81 2.44 2.38 -14.69
C SER A 81 1.51 2.27 -15.89
N CYS A 82 0.19 2.32 -15.69
CA CYS A 82 -0.78 2.16 -16.79
C CYS A 82 -1.63 3.42 -17.08
N LEU A 83 -1.23 4.60 -16.60
CA LEU A 83 -1.96 5.87 -16.79
C LEU A 83 -2.30 6.19 -18.24
N ASN A 84 -1.43 5.81 -19.17
CA ASN A 84 -1.60 6.07 -20.61
C ASN A 84 -2.57 5.10 -21.30
N ASN A 85 -3.02 4.05 -20.62
CA ASN A 85 -3.96 3.06 -21.16
C ASN A 85 -5.25 3.03 -20.33
N LYS A 86 -6.28 3.75 -20.78
CA LYS A 86 -7.55 3.90 -20.06
C LYS A 86 -8.26 2.57 -19.76
N THR A 87 -8.14 1.59 -20.64
CA THR A 87 -8.78 0.28 -20.48
C THR A 87 -8.10 -0.50 -19.39
N ILE A 88 -6.78 -0.67 -19.47
CA ILE A 88 -5.99 -1.36 -18.48
C ILE A 88 -6.11 -0.64 -17.12
N PHE A 89 -6.00 0.68 -17.11
CA PHE A 89 -6.15 1.49 -15.87
C PHE A 89 -7.47 1.22 -15.15
N LYS A 90 -8.59 1.11 -15.91
CA LYS A 90 -9.90 0.84 -15.33
C LYS A 90 -9.96 -0.53 -14.66
N GLU A 91 -9.41 -1.55 -15.29
CA GLU A 91 -9.41 -2.93 -14.75
C GLU A 91 -8.46 -3.07 -13.55
N VAL A 92 -7.25 -2.50 -13.62
CA VAL A 92 -6.28 -2.45 -12.51
C VAL A 92 -6.90 -1.74 -11.31
N ARG A 93 -7.54 -0.58 -11.54
CA ARG A 93 -8.25 0.16 -10.50
C ARG A 93 -9.35 -0.68 -9.85
N ARG A 94 -10.14 -1.41 -10.66
CA ARG A 94 -11.21 -2.28 -10.16
C ARG A 94 -10.67 -3.39 -9.26
N ALA A 95 -9.59 -4.04 -9.67
CA ALA A 95 -8.97 -5.12 -8.88
C ALA A 95 -8.39 -4.59 -7.55
N LEU A 96 -7.72 -3.43 -7.58
CA LEU A 96 -7.22 -2.78 -6.36
C LEU A 96 -8.35 -2.31 -5.45
N SER A 97 -9.42 -1.73 -5.99
CA SER A 97 -10.60 -1.36 -5.20
C SER A 97 -11.23 -2.58 -4.50
N ALA A 98 -11.33 -3.72 -5.19
CA ALA A 98 -11.82 -4.96 -4.58
C ALA A 98 -10.93 -5.41 -3.41
N PHE A 99 -9.60 -5.37 -3.58
CA PHE A 99 -8.66 -5.68 -2.51
C PHE A 99 -8.83 -4.75 -1.29
N TYR A 100 -8.91 -3.43 -1.50
CA TYR A 100 -9.08 -2.47 -0.40
C TYR A 100 -10.45 -2.57 0.28
N SER A 101 -11.51 -2.90 -0.47
CA SER A 101 -12.85 -3.16 0.09
C SER A 101 -12.82 -4.35 1.06
N VAL A 102 -12.04 -5.41 0.73
CA VAL A 102 -11.85 -6.55 1.62
C VAL A 102 -11.17 -6.15 2.92
N LEU A 103 -10.12 -5.33 2.87
CA LEU A 103 -9.43 -4.84 4.07
C LEU A 103 -10.37 -4.03 4.97
N LYS A 104 -11.21 -3.17 4.38
CA LYS A 104 -12.20 -2.39 5.11
C LYS A 104 -13.26 -3.27 5.77
N SER A 105 -13.82 -4.20 5.01
CA SER A 105 -14.88 -5.09 5.50
C SER A 105 -14.40 -6.00 6.63
N ASN A 106 -13.09 -6.23 6.71
CA ASN A 106 -12.45 -7.07 7.72
C ASN A 106 -11.53 -6.28 8.67
N GLU A 107 -11.81 -4.98 8.88
CA GLU A 107 -11.00 -4.12 9.75
C GLU A 107 -10.85 -4.67 11.17
N GLY A 108 -11.80 -5.46 11.64
CA GLY A 108 -11.73 -6.09 12.96
C GLY A 108 -10.54 -7.01 13.17
N ALA A 109 -9.97 -7.60 12.11
CA ALA A 109 -8.75 -8.40 12.15
C ALA A 109 -7.49 -7.52 12.23
N LEU A 110 -7.57 -6.26 11.76
CA LEU A 110 -6.44 -5.36 11.68
C LEU A 110 -6.17 -4.65 12.99
N ARG A 111 -4.97 -4.78 13.53
CA ARG A 111 -4.43 -3.96 14.63
C ARG A 111 -3.97 -2.61 14.13
N PHE A 112 -3.38 -2.58 12.93
CA PHE A 112 -2.82 -1.39 12.32
C PHE A 112 -2.68 -1.59 10.82
N ALA A 113 -2.97 -0.55 10.05
CA ALA A 113 -2.67 -0.49 8.62
C ALA A 113 -1.91 0.80 8.32
N PHE A 114 -0.81 0.69 7.58
CA PHE A 114 -0.02 1.82 7.12
C PHE A 114 0.19 1.71 5.62
N ILE A 115 -0.17 2.77 4.90
CA ILE A 115 -0.15 2.79 3.43
C ILE A 115 0.67 3.98 2.98
N THR A 116 1.66 3.74 2.11
CA THR A 116 2.49 4.77 1.50
C THR A 116 2.35 4.76 -0.02
N GLY A 117 2.62 5.90 -0.64
CA GLY A 117 2.63 6.08 -2.08
C GLY A 117 3.03 7.51 -2.46
N ILE A 118 3.33 7.73 -3.72
CA ILE A 118 3.79 9.03 -4.25
C ILE A 118 2.60 9.85 -4.76
N THR A 119 1.68 9.21 -5.48
CA THR A 119 0.56 9.86 -6.14
C THR A 119 -0.70 9.75 -5.30
N LYS A 120 -1.27 10.89 -4.93
CA LYS A 120 -2.56 10.91 -4.26
C LYS A 120 -3.67 10.82 -5.30
N PHE A 121 -4.11 9.61 -5.60
CA PHE A 121 -5.32 9.41 -6.41
C PHE A 121 -6.53 9.88 -5.62
N ASN A 122 -7.20 10.94 -6.10
CA ASN A 122 -8.32 11.61 -5.43
C ASN A 122 -9.42 10.62 -5.01
N LYS A 123 -10.18 11.01 -3.99
CA LYS A 123 -11.25 10.28 -3.27
C LYS A 123 -12.26 9.47 -4.12
N THR A 124 -12.25 9.62 -5.44
CA THR A 124 -13.18 8.96 -6.35
C THR A 124 -12.70 7.60 -6.88
N SER A 125 -11.50 7.13 -6.52
CA SER A 125 -10.96 5.93 -7.19
C SER A 125 -10.72 4.72 -6.30
N ILE A 126 -9.84 4.80 -5.32
CA ILE A 126 -9.46 3.64 -4.50
C ILE A 126 -9.77 3.87 -3.03
N PHE A 127 -9.50 5.07 -2.52
CA PHE A 127 -9.67 5.41 -1.12
C PHE A 127 -11.11 5.80 -0.71
N SER A 128 -12.06 5.90 -1.65
CA SER A 128 -13.48 5.95 -1.26
C SER A 128 -13.91 4.72 -0.46
N GLU A 129 -13.23 3.60 -0.69
CA GLU A 129 -13.46 2.36 0.06
C GLU A 129 -12.80 2.36 1.45
N LEU A 130 -11.71 3.13 1.64
CA LEU A 130 -10.94 3.20 2.89
C LEU A 130 -11.18 4.51 3.66
N ASN A 131 -12.44 4.80 3.97
CA ASN A 131 -12.82 6.03 4.70
C ASN A 131 -12.40 6.04 6.18
N ASN A 132 -11.87 4.93 6.69
CA ASN A 132 -11.32 4.76 8.04
C ASN A 132 -9.83 5.10 8.15
N LEU A 133 -9.17 5.46 7.04
CA LEU A 133 -7.77 5.90 7.07
C LEU A 133 -7.66 7.38 7.48
N SER A 134 -6.69 7.67 8.34
CA SER A 134 -6.24 9.03 8.64
C SER A 134 -5.12 9.42 7.67
N ASP A 135 -5.35 10.49 6.90
CA ASP A 135 -4.33 11.02 5.98
C ASP A 135 -3.30 11.85 6.76
N LEU A 136 -2.08 11.35 6.81
CA LEU A 136 -0.96 11.99 7.52
C LEU A 136 -0.03 12.79 6.59
N SER A 137 -0.28 12.81 5.29
CA SER A 137 0.63 13.37 4.27
C SER A 137 1.02 14.84 4.51
N LEU A 138 0.14 15.63 5.08
CA LEU A 138 0.36 17.05 5.39
C LEU A 138 0.14 17.37 6.87
N ASN A 139 0.15 16.36 7.74
CA ASN A 139 -0.01 16.58 9.16
C ASN A 139 1.29 17.14 9.75
N VAL A 140 1.22 18.34 10.34
CA VAL A 140 2.36 19.07 10.91
C VAL A 140 3.05 18.28 12.02
N GLU A 141 2.29 17.50 12.80
CA GLU A 141 2.81 16.66 13.87
C GLU A 141 3.83 15.62 13.38
N TYR A 142 3.64 15.14 12.14
CA TYR A 142 4.51 14.14 11.50
C TYR A 142 5.43 14.74 10.43
N GLY A 143 5.47 16.08 10.30
CA GLY A 143 6.23 16.76 9.25
C GLY A 143 7.75 16.53 9.32
N THR A 144 8.26 16.11 10.47
CA THR A 144 9.69 15.81 10.68
C THR A 144 9.97 14.32 10.87
N LEU A 145 8.98 13.45 10.62
CA LEU A 145 9.15 12.00 10.77
C LEU A 145 10.14 11.42 9.77
N LEU A 146 10.18 11.98 8.56
CA LEU A 146 11.06 11.59 7.47
C LEU A 146 11.70 12.85 6.87
N GLY A 147 12.90 12.68 6.30
CA GLY A 147 13.66 13.79 5.70
C GLY A 147 14.52 14.52 6.73
N TYR A 148 14.90 15.74 6.39
CA TYR A 148 15.75 16.59 7.22
C TYR A 148 15.03 17.89 7.56
N THR A 149 15.13 18.30 8.81
CA THR A 149 14.73 19.65 9.23
C THR A 149 15.72 20.68 8.67
N TYR A 150 15.33 21.95 8.63
CA TYR A 150 16.21 23.03 8.19
C TYR A 150 17.52 23.08 9.01
N SER A 151 17.42 22.91 10.33
CA SER A 151 18.59 22.88 11.21
C SER A 151 19.52 21.70 10.97
N GLU A 152 18.96 20.52 10.68
CA GLU A 152 19.75 19.34 10.31
C GLU A 152 20.41 19.52 8.95
N THR A 153 19.70 20.10 7.98
CA THR A 153 20.25 20.42 6.66
C THR A 153 21.43 21.38 6.80
N GLN A 154 21.29 22.44 7.57
CA GLN A 154 22.41 23.36 7.85
C GLN A 154 23.57 22.67 8.56
N LYS A 155 23.28 21.84 9.58
CA LYS A 155 24.32 21.17 10.37
C LYS A 155 25.11 20.13 9.56
N TYR A 156 24.42 19.30 8.78
CA TYR A 156 25.05 18.16 8.11
C TYR A 156 25.50 18.44 6.68
N PHE A 157 24.94 19.47 6.04
CA PHE A 157 25.18 19.77 4.62
C PHE A 157 25.70 21.18 4.36
N SER A 158 26.20 21.91 5.38
CA SER A 158 26.69 23.29 5.24
C SER A 158 27.71 23.46 4.09
N GLY A 159 28.71 22.60 3.99
CA GLY A 159 29.71 22.68 2.91
C GLY A 159 29.12 22.50 1.50
N TYR A 160 28.09 21.70 1.34
CA TYR A 160 27.38 21.54 0.06
C TYR A 160 26.50 22.75 -0.24
N LEU A 161 25.88 23.36 0.79
CA LEU A 161 25.07 24.56 0.65
C LEU A 161 25.94 25.77 0.25
N ASP A 162 27.12 25.91 0.85
CA ASP A 162 28.10 26.98 0.51
C ASP A 162 28.61 26.83 -0.94
N ASN A 163 28.90 25.59 -1.35
CA ASN A 163 29.30 25.30 -2.73
C ASN A 163 28.18 25.62 -3.72
N ALA A 164 26.93 25.20 -3.41
CA ALA A 164 25.78 25.52 -4.26
C ALA A 164 25.53 27.02 -4.37
N ALA A 165 25.62 27.75 -3.25
CA ALA A 165 25.49 29.22 -3.24
C ALA A 165 26.55 29.88 -4.12
N SER A 166 27.80 29.42 -4.08
CA SER A 166 28.87 29.95 -4.91
C SER A 166 28.73 29.66 -6.41
N LEU A 167 28.01 28.58 -6.77
CA LEU A 167 27.74 28.22 -8.16
C LEU A 167 26.52 28.94 -8.75
N LEU A 168 25.58 29.32 -7.91
CA LEU A 168 24.31 29.92 -8.33
C LEU A 168 24.36 31.48 -8.30
N GLY A 169 25.37 32.08 -7.69
CA GLY A 169 25.59 33.51 -7.61
C GLY A 169 24.83 34.15 -6.48
#